data_073d434fcf35ae089ebb620ad29b665a
#
_entry.id   073d434fcf35ae089ebb620ad29b665a
#
_cell.length_a   1.000
_cell.length_b   1.000
_cell.length_c   1.000
_cell.angle_alpha   90.00
_cell.angle_beta   90.00
_cell.angle_gamma   90.00
#
_symmetry.space_group_name_H-M   'P 1'
#
loop_
_entity.id
_entity.type
_entity.pdbx_description
1 polymer ?
#
loop_
_entity_poly.entity_id
_entity_poly.type
_entity_poly.pdbx_seq_one_letter_code
_entity_poly.pdbx_strand_id
1 'polypeptide(L)'
;MDAGTLGEFRERLVEFAKRAGGAAPRCANEESTKMFLVLPMIALLGYDPMDPNGVFPEHHCDFSEKYKNRVDFAVFKSGEPVIAIESKPAGAPSLRDDRGQLRSYFNAARTVKMGVLTDGLVWEFYADSDEPNMMDANPFLRLDLREVAKGKVDDSALEGLHSLRKAVFDPDNIGAEAKRKHIYNSVLAQVAAIFTEPPEEFARPLLRKAGIGHISQKALDEYRPVIQSALREFINRQILHRLDLPKPDQPQPAAPTPADAAPAASAPEPIVTTERELEVFRWTQQRLAFLVREDTLFAEIAAIDYRDYQGKFVVYYRMERKGRLFEFIESRTAAGYRFVFPEEAGLPQADITVQSLAEIDAPLLAAFRARVAAIARAPAPSEGAPA
;
A
#
# COMPACT_ATOMS: atom_id res chain seq x y z
N MET A 1 -11.67 -4.73 25.90
CA MET A 1 -10.80 -3.75 25.20
C MET A 1 -11.44 -3.46 23.85
N ASP A 2 -11.67 -2.20 23.59
CA ASP A 2 -12.32 -1.74 22.37
C ASP A 2 -11.48 -2.13 21.14
N ALA A 3 -12.14 -2.56 20.08
CA ALA A 3 -11.46 -3.05 18.88
C ALA A 3 -10.73 -1.95 18.08
N GLY A 4 -10.57 -0.74 18.59
CA GLY A 4 -9.91 0.38 17.92
C GLY A 4 -10.22 0.49 16.41
N THR A 5 -10.10 1.65 15.82
CA THR A 5 -10.33 1.84 14.39
C THR A 5 -9.28 1.12 13.54
N LEU A 6 -9.60 0.82 12.27
CA LEU A 6 -8.66 0.23 11.30
C LEU A 6 -7.41 1.12 11.12
N GLY A 7 -7.57 2.45 11.21
CA GLY A 7 -6.47 3.41 11.16
C GLY A 7 -5.49 3.27 12.32
N GLU A 8 -5.99 3.21 13.56
CA GLU A 8 -5.17 3.00 14.77
C GLU A 8 -4.44 1.65 14.73
N PHE A 9 -5.11 0.62 14.20
CA PHE A 9 -4.48 -0.68 14.04
C PHE A 9 -3.36 -0.63 12.99
N ARG A 10 -3.55 0.08 11.88
CA ARG A 10 -2.52 0.31 10.86
C ARG A 10 -1.27 0.98 11.46
N GLU A 11 -1.43 2.04 12.24
CA GLU A 11 -0.32 2.75 12.86
C GLU A 11 0.48 1.83 13.79
N ARG A 12 -0.21 1.09 14.66
CA ARG A 12 0.41 0.11 15.56
C ARG A 12 1.12 -1.01 14.84
N LEU A 13 0.55 -1.48 13.72
CA LEU A 13 1.16 -2.53 12.88
C LEU A 13 2.44 -2.02 12.21
N VAL A 14 2.45 -0.78 11.70
CA VAL A 14 3.64 -0.17 11.08
C VAL A 14 4.74 0.04 12.12
N GLU A 15 4.39 0.52 13.31
CA GLU A 15 5.34 0.68 14.41
C GLU A 15 5.94 -0.67 14.83
N PHE A 16 5.09 -1.68 14.99
CA PHE A 16 5.55 -3.04 15.27
C PHE A 16 6.47 -3.57 14.17
N ALA A 17 6.13 -3.39 12.91
CA ALA A 17 6.92 -3.86 11.78
C ALA A 17 8.33 -3.22 11.73
N LYS A 18 8.45 -1.92 12.04
CA LYS A 18 9.73 -1.22 12.16
C LYS A 18 10.59 -1.83 13.28
N ARG A 19 9.98 -2.05 14.45
CA ARG A 19 10.65 -2.68 15.60
C ARG A 19 11.09 -4.10 15.30
N ALA A 20 10.21 -4.91 14.70
CA ALA A 20 10.50 -6.29 14.30
C ALA A 20 11.67 -6.37 13.30
N GLY A 21 11.69 -5.49 12.28
CA GLY A 21 12.78 -5.39 11.34
C GLY A 21 14.13 -5.06 11.98
N GLY A 22 14.13 -4.20 13.01
CA GLY A 22 15.32 -3.87 13.80
C GLY A 22 15.78 -4.99 14.74
N ALA A 23 14.86 -5.83 15.21
CA ALA A 23 15.17 -6.94 16.13
C ALA A 23 15.60 -8.23 15.38
N ALA A 24 15.04 -8.49 14.18
CA ALA A 24 15.26 -9.73 13.42
C ALA A 24 16.75 -10.11 13.21
N PRO A 25 17.69 -9.19 12.89
CA PRO A 25 19.09 -9.52 12.76
C PRO A 25 19.75 -10.08 14.03
N ARG A 26 19.11 -9.87 15.19
CA ARG A 26 19.58 -10.37 16.50
C ARG A 26 18.91 -11.69 16.90
N CYS A 27 17.90 -12.13 16.18
CA CYS A 27 17.20 -13.40 16.41
C CYS A 27 17.99 -14.54 15.75
N ALA A 28 18.99 -15.05 16.46
CA ALA A 28 19.93 -16.05 15.94
C ALA A 28 19.34 -17.46 15.80
N ASN A 29 18.19 -17.73 16.41
CA ASN A 29 17.53 -19.03 16.42
C ASN A 29 16.02 -18.89 16.56
N GLU A 30 15.32 -20.01 16.50
CA GLU A 30 13.86 -20.08 16.58
C GLU A 30 13.33 -19.54 17.92
N GLU A 31 13.96 -19.84 19.03
CA GLU A 31 13.52 -19.37 20.35
C GLU A 31 13.60 -17.85 20.48
N SER A 32 14.65 -17.22 19.97
CA SER A 32 14.74 -15.77 19.92
C SER A 32 13.72 -15.17 18.96
N THR A 33 13.40 -15.84 17.85
CA THR A 33 12.33 -15.45 16.93
C THR A 33 10.96 -15.50 17.63
N LYS A 34 10.66 -16.61 18.31
CA LYS A 34 9.42 -16.76 19.12
C LYS A 34 9.28 -15.60 20.11
N MET A 35 10.32 -15.34 20.88
CA MET A 35 10.28 -14.37 21.98
C MET A 35 10.16 -12.92 21.48
N PHE A 36 10.96 -12.51 20.48
CA PHE A 36 11.08 -11.10 20.12
C PHE A 36 10.22 -10.68 18.93
N LEU A 37 9.74 -11.63 18.11
CA LEU A 37 8.96 -11.35 16.92
C LEU A 37 7.56 -11.96 16.99
N VAL A 38 7.42 -13.24 17.38
CA VAL A 38 6.13 -13.94 17.33
C VAL A 38 5.22 -13.53 18.49
N LEU A 39 5.67 -13.62 19.74
CA LEU A 39 4.87 -13.25 20.91
C LEU A 39 4.40 -11.79 20.86
N PRO A 40 5.22 -10.81 20.47
CA PRO A 40 4.77 -9.43 20.31
C PRO A 40 3.70 -9.22 19.23
N MET A 41 3.73 -10.02 18.13
CA MET A 41 2.67 -9.98 17.12
C MET A 41 1.37 -10.59 17.65
N ILE A 42 1.44 -11.68 18.39
CA ILE A 42 0.28 -12.29 19.08
C ILE A 42 -0.36 -11.25 20.02
N ALA A 43 0.48 -10.52 20.78
CA ALA A 43 0.01 -9.44 21.66
C ALA A 43 -0.62 -8.26 20.87
N LEU A 44 -0.06 -7.89 19.70
CA LEU A 44 -0.61 -6.87 18.82
C LEU A 44 -2.02 -7.24 18.32
N LEU A 45 -2.25 -8.52 18.05
CA LEU A 45 -3.57 -9.05 17.68
C LEU A 45 -4.54 -9.12 18.88
N GLY A 46 -4.08 -8.77 20.08
CA GLY A 46 -4.92 -8.69 21.30
C GLY A 46 -5.00 -9.96 22.10
N TYR A 47 -4.24 -10.99 21.76
CA TYR A 47 -4.09 -12.18 22.59
C TYR A 47 -2.99 -11.93 23.62
N ASP A 48 -3.25 -12.30 24.88
CA ASP A 48 -2.24 -12.15 25.94
C ASP A 48 -1.30 -13.36 25.96
N PRO A 49 -0.01 -13.20 25.60
CA PRO A 49 0.95 -14.30 25.61
C PRO A 49 1.33 -14.78 27.02
N MET A 50 0.93 -14.02 28.07
CA MET A 50 1.20 -14.39 29.48
C MET A 50 0.01 -15.08 30.14
N ASP A 51 -1.14 -15.17 29.45
CA ASP A 51 -2.30 -15.92 29.91
C ASP A 51 -2.26 -17.35 29.32
N PRO A 52 -1.93 -18.38 30.13
CA PRO A 52 -1.86 -19.75 29.64
C PRO A 52 -3.21 -20.33 29.20
N ASN A 53 -4.35 -19.71 29.58
CA ASN A 53 -5.68 -20.08 29.10
C ASN A 53 -5.98 -19.46 27.73
N GLY A 54 -5.20 -18.45 27.32
CA GLY A 54 -5.36 -17.75 26.04
C GLY A 54 -4.34 -18.18 25.00
N VAL A 55 -3.06 -18.30 25.38
CA VAL A 55 -1.95 -18.68 24.50
C VAL A 55 -1.09 -19.73 25.21
N PHE A 56 -1.04 -20.93 24.69
CA PHE A 56 -0.28 -22.03 25.28
C PHE A 56 0.91 -22.42 24.40
N PRO A 57 2.14 -22.39 24.93
CA PRO A 57 3.33 -22.80 24.18
C PRO A 57 3.44 -24.32 24.08
N GLU A 58 4.09 -24.82 23.03
CA GLU A 58 4.43 -26.22 22.83
C GLU A 58 3.21 -27.16 23.00
N HIS A 59 2.07 -26.75 22.44
CA HIS A 59 0.82 -27.51 22.64
C HIS A 59 0.80 -28.79 21.81
N HIS A 60 0.42 -29.89 22.47
CA HIS A 60 0.29 -31.22 21.85
C HIS A 60 -1.16 -31.54 21.55
N CYS A 61 -1.43 -32.17 20.41
CA CYS A 61 -2.72 -32.73 20.07
C CYS A 61 -2.69 -34.25 20.27
N ASP A 62 -3.49 -34.78 21.20
CA ASP A 62 -3.47 -36.17 21.66
C ASP A 62 -4.23 -37.14 20.72
N PHE A 63 -3.96 -37.14 19.42
CA PHE A 63 -4.63 -38.06 18.50
C PHE A 63 -3.88 -39.38 18.21
N SER A 64 -2.61 -39.50 18.61
CA SER A 64 -1.85 -40.74 18.37
C SER A 64 -0.59 -40.78 19.24
N GLU A 65 -0.43 -41.87 19.98
CA GLU A 65 0.82 -42.15 20.73
C GLU A 65 2.08 -42.21 19.82
N LYS A 66 1.88 -42.36 18.53
CA LYS A 66 2.93 -42.58 17.53
C LYS A 66 3.40 -41.29 16.84
N TYR A 67 2.58 -40.25 16.78
CA TYR A 67 2.91 -38.97 16.16
C TYR A 67 2.59 -37.85 17.15
N LYS A 68 3.63 -37.29 17.75
CA LYS A 68 3.52 -36.10 18.60
C LYS A 68 3.29 -34.89 17.69
N ASN A 69 2.04 -34.65 17.33
CA ASN A 69 1.65 -33.44 16.63
C ASN A 69 1.71 -32.28 17.62
N ARG A 70 2.71 -31.43 17.49
CA ARG A 70 2.97 -30.29 18.36
C ARG A 70 3.06 -29.03 17.50
N VAL A 71 2.65 -27.89 18.06
CA VAL A 71 2.90 -26.57 17.49
C VAL A 71 3.54 -25.66 18.53
N ASP A 72 4.26 -24.66 18.06
CA ASP A 72 4.94 -23.72 18.94
C ASP A 72 3.99 -22.96 19.86
N PHE A 73 2.84 -22.53 19.33
CA PHE A 73 1.79 -21.90 20.14
C PHE A 73 0.42 -22.34 19.66
N ALA A 74 -0.49 -22.61 20.60
CA ALA A 74 -1.92 -22.73 20.36
C ALA A 74 -2.66 -21.55 21.04
N VAL A 75 -3.56 -20.90 20.30
CA VAL A 75 -4.45 -19.87 20.84
C VAL A 75 -5.80 -20.46 21.13
N PHE A 76 -6.29 -20.20 22.32
CA PHE A 76 -7.53 -20.78 22.85
C PHE A 76 -8.68 -19.79 22.82
N LYS A 77 -9.87 -20.30 22.53
CA LYS A 77 -11.15 -19.61 22.69
C LYS A 77 -12.12 -20.57 23.35
N SER A 78 -12.73 -20.15 24.46
CA SER A 78 -13.68 -20.98 25.24
C SER A 78 -13.11 -22.34 25.68
N GLY A 79 -11.81 -22.41 25.96
CA GLY A 79 -11.13 -23.63 26.44
C GLY A 79 -10.67 -24.58 25.33
N GLU A 80 -10.93 -24.27 24.06
CA GLU A 80 -10.53 -25.10 22.92
C GLU A 80 -9.46 -24.37 22.05
N PRO A 81 -8.45 -25.09 21.52
CA PRO A 81 -7.48 -24.49 20.60
C PRO A 81 -8.17 -24.17 19.27
N VAL A 82 -8.10 -22.91 18.85
CA VAL A 82 -8.72 -22.41 17.61
C VAL A 82 -7.72 -21.93 16.58
N ILE A 83 -6.49 -21.54 17.01
CA ILE A 83 -5.41 -21.12 16.14
C ILE A 83 -4.16 -21.91 16.51
N ALA A 84 -3.49 -22.47 15.51
CA ALA A 84 -2.19 -23.13 15.64
C ALA A 84 -1.11 -22.25 14.99
N ILE A 85 0.00 -21.99 15.70
CA ILE A 85 1.10 -21.16 15.21
C ILE A 85 2.40 -21.98 15.24
N GLU A 86 3.04 -22.07 14.08
CA GLU A 86 4.37 -22.66 13.90
C GLU A 86 5.34 -21.57 13.48
N SER A 87 6.49 -21.50 14.09
CA SER A 87 7.52 -20.51 13.82
C SER A 87 8.79 -21.16 13.27
N LYS A 88 9.56 -20.34 12.55
CA LYS A 88 10.87 -20.73 12.02
C LYS A 88 11.89 -19.63 12.37
N PRO A 89 13.19 -19.93 12.36
CA PRO A 89 14.20 -18.91 12.59
C PRO A 89 14.03 -17.71 11.67
N ALA A 90 14.29 -16.50 12.16
CA ALA A 90 14.15 -15.26 11.41
C ALA A 90 15.00 -15.29 10.13
N GLY A 91 14.38 -14.97 8.99
CA GLY A 91 15.03 -15.01 7.69
C GLY A 91 15.18 -16.40 7.08
N ALA A 92 14.37 -17.37 7.51
CA ALA A 92 14.32 -18.70 6.90
C ALA A 92 14.11 -18.60 5.37
N PRO A 93 14.84 -19.36 4.55
CA PRO A 93 14.84 -19.18 3.08
C PRO A 93 13.49 -19.54 2.44
N SER A 94 12.70 -20.41 3.06
CA SER A 94 11.37 -20.78 2.58
C SER A 94 10.49 -21.26 3.74
N LEU A 95 9.34 -20.64 3.92
CA LEU A 95 8.32 -21.14 4.84
C LEU A 95 7.53 -22.31 4.25
N ARG A 96 7.51 -22.44 2.91
CA ARG A 96 6.66 -23.43 2.22
C ARG A 96 7.06 -24.88 2.50
N ASP A 97 8.36 -25.14 2.66
CA ASP A 97 8.89 -26.49 2.87
C ASP A 97 8.62 -26.98 4.31
N ASP A 98 8.37 -26.08 5.24
CA ASP A 98 8.22 -26.35 6.68
C ASP A 98 6.75 -26.49 7.15
N ARG A 99 5.78 -26.54 6.22
CA ARG A 99 4.34 -26.62 6.55
C ARG A 99 3.88 -27.96 7.11
N GLY A 100 4.71 -28.99 7.04
CA GLY A 100 4.30 -30.36 7.37
C GLY A 100 3.82 -30.52 8.82
N GLN A 101 4.53 -29.91 9.77
CA GLN A 101 4.21 -29.94 11.19
C GLN A 101 2.91 -29.22 11.50
N LEU A 102 2.77 -27.98 11.03
CA LEU A 102 1.54 -27.19 11.19
C LEU A 102 0.34 -27.89 10.58
N ARG A 103 0.47 -28.41 9.34
CA ARG A 103 -0.60 -29.15 8.66
C ARG A 103 -1.02 -30.39 9.43
N SER A 104 -0.04 -31.16 9.94
CA SER A 104 -0.30 -32.38 10.71
C SER A 104 -1.09 -32.07 11.98
N TYR A 105 -0.69 -31.01 12.70
CA TYR A 105 -1.41 -30.56 13.88
C TYR A 105 -2.82 -30.05 13.54
N PHE A 106 -2.93 -29.16 12.53
CA PHE A 106 -4.20 -28.60 12.08
C PHE A 106 -5.24 -29.68 11.73
N ASN A 107 -4.82 -30.67 10.94
CA ASN A 107 -5.72 -31.73 10.50
C ASN A 107 -6.12 -32.69 11.63
N ALA A 108 -5.27 -32.80 12.68
CA ALA A 108 -5.58 -33.62 13.85
C ALA A 108 -6.50 -32.91 14.84
N ALA A 109 -6.32 -31.61 15.06
CA ALA A 109 -7.06 -30.83 16.04
C ALA A 109 -8.32 -30.22 15.42
N ARG A 110 -9.46 -30.89 15.55
CA ARG A 110 -10.75 -30.52 14.89
C ARG A 110 -11.27 -29.14 15.24
N THR A 111 -10.91 -28.60 16.38
CA THR A 111 -11.32 -27.26 16.84
C THR A 111 -10.44 -26.15 16.25
N VAL A 112 -9.25 -26.50 15.74
CA VAL A 112 -8.38 -25.54 15.07
C VAL A 112 -8.96 -25.19 13.71
N LYS A 113 -9.15 -23.89 13.48
CA LYS A 113 -9.74 -23.33 12.26
C LYS A 113 -8.77 -22.40 11.53
N MET A 114 -7.67 -22.02 12.16
CA MET A 114 -6.64 -21.21 11.54
C MET A 114 -5.24 -21.73 11.89
N GLY A 115 -4.40 -21.92 10.86
CA GLY A 115 -2.98 -22.19 10.96
C GLY A 115 -2.17 -20.96 10.62
N VAL A 116 -1.10 -20.70 11.36
CA VAL A 116 -0.18 -19.60 11.11
C VAL A 116 1.23 -20.14 11.00
N LEU A 117 1.92 -19.83 9.90
CA LEU A 117 3.33 -20.14 9.69
C LEU A 117 4.13 -18.85 9.56
N THR A 118 5.22 -18.72 10.31
CA THR A 118 5.98 -17.47 10.33
C THR A 118 7.46 -17.64 10.63
N ASP A 119 8.30 -16.76 10.07
CA ASP A 119 9.68 -16.53 10.51
C ASP A 119 9.81 -15.23 11.34
N GLY A 120 8.68 -14.72 11.84
CA GLY A 120 8.62 -13.47 12.58
C GLY A 120 8.56 -12.21 11.70
N LEU A 121 9.01 -12.27 10.44
CA LEU A 121 8.92 -11.18 9.45
C LEU A 121 7.86 -11.44 8.39
N VAL A 122 7.78 -12.67 7.90
CA VAL A 122 6.73 -13.12 6.99
C VAL A 122 5.73 -13.95 7.76
N TRP A 123 4.45 -13.65 7.57
CA TRP A 123 3.32 -14.31 8.21
C TRP A 123 2.39 -14.86 7.16
N GLU A 124 2.11 -16.15 7.20
CA GLU A 124 1.21 -16.85 6.32
C GLU A 124 0.06 -17.47 7.13
N PHE A 125 -1.18 -17.14 6.75
CA PHE A 125 -2.39 -17.56 7.45
C PHE A 125 -3.17 -18.54 6.58
N TYR A 126 -3.52 -19.68 7.14
CA TYR A 126 -4.18 -20.80 6.49
C TYR A 126 -5.50 -21.12 7.20
N ALA A 127 -6.49 -21.58 6.45
CA ALA A 127 -7.77 -22.07 6.96
C ALA A 127 -8.12 -23.43 6.36
N ASP A 128 -9.35 -23.89 6.59
CA ASP A 128 -9.95 -25.07 5.99
C ASP A 128 -11.08 -24.68 5.04
N SER A 129 -10.76 -23.83 4.04
CA SER A 129 -11.75 -23.21 3.17
C SER A 129 -12.35 -24.15 2.12
N ASP A 130 -11.62 -25.17 1.72
CA ASP A 130 -12.04 -26.14 0.71
C ASP A 130 -12.67 -27.40 1.35
N GLU A 131 -12.01 -27.99 2.32
CA GLU A 131 -12.46 -29.19 3.02
C GLU A 131 -12.37 -29.03 4.54
N PRO A 132 -13.42 -29.26 5.32
CA PRO A 132 -13.42 -29.10 6.78
C PRO A 132 -12.29 -29.88 7.46
N ASN A 133 -11.55 -29.22 8.35
CA ASN A 133 -10.40 -29.74 9.09
C ASN A 133 -9.22 -30.18 8.19
N MET A 134 -9.16 -29.71 6.96
CA MET A 134 -8.03 -29.92 6.06
C MET A 134 -7.40 -28.56 5.75
N MET A 135 -6.20 -28.32 6.28
CA MET A 135 -5.48 -27.07 6.03
C MET A 135 -5.24 -26.83 4.53
N ASP A 136 -5.66 -25.69 4.03
CA ASP A 136 -5.53 -25.27 2.64
C ASP A 136 -4.05 -25.37 2.15
N ALA A 137 -3.86 -25.59 0.86
CA ALA A 137 -2.52 -25.67 0.26
C ALA A 137 -1.82 -24.32 0.19
N ASN A 138 -2.60 -23.23 0.07
CA ASN A 138 -2.09 -21.86 -0.03
C ASN A 138 -2.66 -20.99 1.10
N PRO A 139 -1.86 -20.01 1.60
CA PRO A 139 -2.36 -19.09 2.60
C PRO A 139 -3.43 -18.17 1.99
N PHE A 140 -4.50 -17.89 2.73
CA PHE A 140 -5.50 -16.92 2.31
C PHE A 140 -5.05 -15.47 2.55
N LEU A 141 -4.12 -15.29 3.49
CA LEU A 141 -3.51 -14.00 3.81
C LEU A 141 -1.99 -14.19 4.00
N ARG A 142 -1.20 -13.33 3.39
CA ARG A 142 0.25 -13.25 3.57
C ARG A 142 0.64 -11.81 3.89
N LEU A 143 1.44 -11.64 4.93
CA LEU A 143 1.94 -10.34 5.38
C LEU A 143 3.46 -10.39 5.44
N ASP A 144 4.12 -9.38 4.83
CA ASP A 144 5.57 -9.17 4.97
C ASP A 144 5.82 -7.89 5.76
N LEU A 145 6.29 -8.01 6.99
CA LEU A 145 6.55 -6.87 7.86
C LEU A 145 7.61 -5.92 7.32
N ARG A 146 8.49 -6.37 6.43
CA ARG A 146 9.49 -5.51 5.78
C ARG A 146 8.84 -4.51 4.83
N GLU A 147 7.77 -4.90 4.14
CA GLU A 147 6.98 -4.00 3.28
C GLU A 147 6.06 -3.11 4.13
N VAL A 148 5.48 -3.66 5.19
CA VAL A 148 4.68 -2.90 6.17
C VAL A 148 5.51 -1.77 6.79
N ALA A 149 6.75 -2.03 7.19
CA ALA A 149 7.65 -1.03 7.77
C ALA A 149 7.96 0.15 6.83
N LYS A 150 7.87 -0.08 5.50
CA LYS A 150 8.00 0.95 4.45
C LYS A 150 6.69 1.70 4.19
N GLY A 151 5.62 1.42 4.94
CA GLY A 151 4.29 1.99 4.73
C GLY A 151 3.49 1.33 3.60
N LYS A 152 4.00 0.26 3.00
CA LYS A 152 3.32 -0.49 1.94
C LYS A 152 2.43 -1.56 2.56
N VAL A 153 1.25 -1.16 2.96
CA VAL A 153 0.21 -2.08 3.48
C VAL A 153 -0.98 -2.02 2.53
N ASP A 154 -1.29 -3.15 1.91
CA ASP A 154 -2.53 -3.32 1.17
C ASP A 154 -3.72 -3.28 2.12
N ASP A 155 -4.74 -2.48 1.80
CA ASP A 155 -5.93 -2.31 2.63
C ASP A 155 -6.66 -3.65 2.85
N SER A 156 -6.71 -4.49 1.83
CA SER A 156 -7.32 -5.82 1.92
C SER A 156 -6.53 -6.78 2.84
N ALA A 157 -5.19 -6.66 2.89
CA ALA A 157 -4.37 -7.42 3.83
C ALA A 157 -4.53 -6.89 5.26
N LEU A 158 -4.64 -5.58 5.42
CA LEU A 158 -4.87 -4.93 6.69
C LEU A 158 -6.24 -5.30 7.28
N GLU A 159 -7.31 -5.27 6.47
CA GLU A 159 -8.65 -5.70 6.87
C GLU A 159 -8.66 -7.17 7.27
N GLY A 160 -8.04 -8.03 6.45
CA GLY A 160 -7.90 -9.46 6.76
C GLY A 160 -7.16 -9.68 8.08
N LEU A 161 -6.08 -8.97 8.35
CA LEU A 161 -5.36 -9.08 9.62
C LEU A 161 -6.18 -8.51 10.80
N HIS A 162 -6.93 -7.44 10.57
CA HIS A 162 -7.80 -6.85 11.58
C HIS A 162 -8.91 -7.81 12.02
N SER A 163 -9.47 -8.62 11.11
CA SER A 163 -10.49 -9.63 11.44
C SER A 163 -9.94 -10.79 12.29
N LEU A 164 -8.61 -10.99 12.32
CA LEU A 164 -7.95 -12.01 13.14
C LEU A 164 -7.69 -11.56 14.59
N ARG A 165 -8.00 -10.33 14.95
CA ARG A 165 -7.84 -9.83 16.31
C ARG A 165 -8.80 -10.52 17.26
N LYS A 166 -8.34 -10.80 18.49
CA LYS A 166 -9.10 -11.50 19.54
C LYS A 166 -10.53 -10.97 19.70
N ALA A 167 -10.72 -9.65 19.59
CA ALA A 167 -12.01 -8.99 19.76
C ALA A 167 -13.01 -9.25 18.62
N VAL A 168 -12.51 -9.65 17.44
CA VAL A 168 -13.30 -9.79 16.20
C VAL A 168 -13.28 -11.23 15.68
N PHE A 169 -12.22 -11.99 15.98
CA PHE A 169 -11.98 -13.32 15.43
C PHE A 169 -13.15 -14.29 15.69
N ASP A 170 -13.70 -14.82 14.60
CA ASP A 170 -14.75 -15.83 14.61
C ASP A 170 -14.26 -17.14 13.97
N PRO A 171 -13.96 -18.18 14.79
CA PRO A 171 -13.47 -19.46 14.27
C PRO A 171 -14.47 -20.15 13.34
N ASP A 172 -15.78 -19.97 13.54
CA ASP A 172 -16.81 -20.63 12.76
C ASP A 172 -16.97 -20.03 11.36
N ASN A 173 -16.52 -18.77 11.17
CA ASN A 173 -16.64 -18.05 9.91
C ASN A 173 -15.32 -17.94 9.12
N ILE A 174 -14.17 -18.26 9.73
CA ILE A 174 -12.85 -18.03 9.11
C ILE A 174 -12.67 -18.80 7.80
N GLY A 175 -13.18 -20.02 7.69
CA GLY A 175 -13.14 -20.80 6.44
C GLY A 175 -13.87 -20.11 5.29
N ALA A 176 -15.06 -19.54 5.56
CA ALA A 176 -15.81 -18.78 4.56
C ALA A 176 -15.12 -17.48 4.17
N GLU A 177 -14.48 -16.79 5.13
CA GLU A 177 -13.67 -15.58 4.87
C GLU A 177 -12.44 -15.93 4.03
N ALA A 178 -11.72 -16.99 4.36
CA ALA A 178 -10.58 -17.47 3.61
C ALA A 178 -10.97 -17.82 2.17
N LYS A 179 -12.09 -18.51 1.96
CA LYS A 179 -12.59 -18.83 0.62
C LYS A 179 -12.90 -17.59 -0.20
N ARG A 180 -13.56 -16.59 0.39
CA ARG A 180 -13.81 -15.31 -0.28
C ARG A 180 -12.48 -14.62 -0.65
N LYS A 181 -11.48 -14.66 0.23
CA LYS A 181 -10.17 -14.06 0.00
C LYS A 181 -9.40 -14.79 -1.10
N HIS A 182 -9.45 -16.13 -1.15
CA HIS A 182 -8.84 -16.90 -2.24
C HIS A 182 -9.47 -16.55 -3.59
N ILE A 183 -10.81 -16.48 -3.65
CA ILE A 183 -11.51 -16.06 -4.87
C ILE A 183 -11.11 -14.64 -5.27
N TYR A 184 -11.10 -13.71 -4.31
CA TYR A 184 -10.69 -12.32 -4.55
C TYR A 184 -9.26 -12.25 -5.12
N ASN A 185 -8.29 -12.91 -4.49
CA ASN A 185 -6.90 -12.92 -4.94
C ASN A 185 -6.76 -13.55 -6.33
N SER A 186 -7.49 -14.64 -6.60
CA SER A 186 -7.51 -15.29 -7.92
C SER A 186 -8.09 -14.36 -8.99
N VAL A 187 -9.21 -13.70 -8.71
CA VAL A 187 -9.81 -12.73 -9.64
C VAL A 187 -8.87 -11.55 -9.88
N LEU A 188 -8.26 -11.02 -8.83
CA LEU A 188 -7.30 -9.91 -8.95
C LEU A 188 -6.10 -10.29 -9.83
N ALA A 189 -5.57 -11.51 -9.66
CA ALA A 189 -4.48 -12.02 -10.51
C ALA A 189 -4.91 -12.14 -11.98
N GLN A 190 -6.14 -12.64 -12.25
CA GLN A 190 -6.69 -12.72 -13.60
C GLN A 190 -6.89 -11.32 -14.22
N VAL A 191 -7.42 -10.38 -13.45
CA VAL A 191 -7.55 -8.98 -13.90
C VAL A 191 -6.18 -8.40 -14.22
N ALA A 192 -5.18 -8.58 -13.36
CA ALA A 192 -3.82 -8.10 -13.63
C ALA A 192 -3.21 -8.73 -14.90
N ALA A 193 -3.45 -10.02 -15.13
CA ALA A 193 -3.02 -10.70 -16.35
C ALA A 193 -3.69 -10.11 -17.61
N ILE A 194 -4.99 -9.80 -17.56
CA ILE A 194 -5.72 -9.15 -18.66
C ILE A 194 -5.11 -7.78 -19.01
N PHE A 195 -4.68 -7.02 -18.01
CA PHE A 195 -4.03 -5.72 -18.24
C PHE A 195 -2.63 -5.85 -18.84
N THR A 196 -1.92 -6.93 -18.51
CA THR A 196 -0.57 -7.18 -19.02
C THR A 196 -0.62 -7.76 -20.43
N GLU A 197 -1.43 -8.79 -20.63
CA GLU A 197 -1.61 -9.46 -21.91
C GLU A 197 -3.06 -9.94 -22.06
N PRO A 198 -3.94 -9.15 -22.74
CA PRO A 198 -5.34 -9.52 -22.90
C PRO A 198 -5.49 -10.88 -23.61
N PRO A 199 -6.08 -11.89 -22.95
CA PRO A 199 -6.28 -13.19 -23.58
C PRO A 199 -7.34 -13.10 -24.68
N GLU A 200 -7.34 -14.08 -25.57
CA GLU A 200 -8.22 -14.12 -26.73
C GLU A 200 -9.71 -14.06 -26.36
N GLU A 201 -10.09 -14.76 -25.31
CA GLU A 201 -11.48 -14.81 -24.79
C GLU A 201 -11.97 -13.42 -24.32
N PHE A 202 -11.06 -12.57 -23.86
CA PHE A 202 -11.35 -11.19 -23.49
C PHE A 202 -11.30 -10.24 -24.68
N ALA A 203 -10.31 -10.39 -25.54
CA ALA A 203 -10.07 -9.50 -26.66
C ALA A 203 -11.14 -9.62 -27.77
N ARG A 204 -11.55 -10.84 -28.15
CA ARG A 204 -12.54 -11.07 -29.21
C ARG A 204 -13.90 -10.39 -28.98
N PRO A 205 -14.53 -10.51 -27.81
CA PRO A 205 -15.80 -9.81 -27.54
C PRO A 205 -15.67 -8.28 -27.61
N LEU A 206 -14.56 -7.72 -27.14
CA LEU A 206 -14.32 -6.27 -27.21
C LEU A 206 -14.18 -5.80 -28.67
N LEU A 207 -13.39 -6.49 -29.47
CA LEU A 207 -13.20 -6.15 -30.89
C LEU A 207 -14.50 -6.28 -31.70
N ARG A 208 -15.32 -7.30 -31.42
CA ARG A 208 -16.65 -7.42 -32.05
C ARG A 208 -17.55 -6.23 -31.70
N LYS A 209 -17.58 -5.83 -30.44
CA LYS A 209 -18.36 -4.64 -30.00
C LYS A 209 -17.80 -3.34 -30.59
N ALA A 210 -16.51 -3.29 -30.87
CA ALA A 210 -15.87 -2.18 -31.57
C ALA A 210 -16.11 -2.16 -33.08
N GLY A 211 -16.91 -3.12 -33.63
CA GLY A 211 -17.32 -3.13 -35.05
C GLY A 211 -16.44 -3.99 -35.95
N ILE A 212 -15.50 -4.78 -35.42
CA ILE A 212 -14.66 -5.68 -36.26
C ILE A 212 -15.40 -6.99 -36.45
N GLY A 213 -15.94 -7.20 -37.68
CA GLY A 213 -16.82 -8.33 -37.97
C GLY A 213 -16.10 -9.67 -38.04
N HIS A 214 -14.90 -9.74 -38.66
CA HIS A 214 -14.10 -10.97 -38.77
C HIS A 214 -12.78 -10.80 -38.00
N ILE A 215 -12.58 -11.61 -36.97
CA ILE A 215 -11.40 -11.54 -36.10
C ILE A 215 -10.54 -12.79 -36.37
N SER A 216 -9.56 -12.64 -37.25
CA SER A 216 -8.51 -13.65 -37.45
C SER A 216 -7.42 -13.54 -36.40
N GLN A 217 -6.52 -14.52 -36.30
CA GLN A 217 -5.37 -14.46 -35.40
C GLN A 217 -4.50 -13.23 -35.68
N LYS A 218 -4.27 -12.91 -36.96
CA LYS A 218 -3.54 -11.70 -37.35
C LYS A 218 -4.20 -10.42 -36.87
N ALA A 219 -5.53 -10.33 -36.93
CA ALA A 219 -6.27 -9.18 -36.39
C ALA A 219 -6.17 -9.10 -34.87
N LEU A 220 -6.19 -10.24 -34.16
CA LEU A 220 -5.96 -10.26 -32.71
C LEU A 220 -4.58 -9.72 -32.34
N ASP A 221 -3.54 -10.17 -33.00
CA ASP A 221 -2.17 -9.75 -32.74
C ASP A 221 -1.96 -8.26 -33.08
N GLU A 222 -2.62 -7.76 -34.13
CA GLU A 222 -2.61 -6.34 -34.49
C GLU A 222 -3.32 -5.45 -33.50
N TYR A 223 -4.49 -5.85 -32.99
CA TYR A 223 -5.31 -5.03 -32.08
C TYR A 223 -5.06 -5.25 -30.59
N ARG A 224 -4.31 -6.27 -30.20
CA ARG A 224 -3.96 -6.52 -28.79
C ARG A 224 -3.26 -5.30 -28.12
N PRO A 225 -2.27 -4.63 -28.74
CA PRO A 225 -1.67 -3.41 -28.19
C PRO A 225 -2.67 -2.26 -28.04
N VAL A 226 -3.67 -2.17 -28.93
CA VAL A 226 -4.72 -1.16 -28.84
C VAL A 226 -5.60 -1.39 -27.62
N ILE A 227 -5.98 -2.66 -27.37
CA ILE A 227 -6.74 -3.03 -26.16
C ILE A 227 -5.93 -2.72 -24.90
N GLN A 228 -4.63 -3.07 -24.85
CA GLN A 228 -3.75 -2.75 -23.73
C GLN A 228 -3.69 -1.24 -23.47
N SER A 229 -3.55 -0.44 -24.52
CA SER A 229 -3.52 1.03 -24.40
C SER A 229 -4.83 1.58 -23.88
N ALA A 230 -5.98 1.07 -24.36
CA ALA A 230 -7.30 1.47 -23.90
C ALA A 230 -7.54 1.11 -22.41
N LEU A 231 -7.09 -0.07 -21.99
CA LEU A 231 -7.17 -0.50 -20.59
C LEU A 231 -6.32 0.40 -19.66
N ARG A 232 -5.09 0.73 -20.06
CA ARG A 232 -4.22 1.66 -19.32
C ARG A 232 -4.85 3.05 -19.24
N GLU A 233 -5.35 3.55 -20.35
CA GLU A 233 -6.02 4.86 -20.36
C GLU A 233 -7.26 4.89 -19.47
N PHE A 234 -8.06 3.81 -19.48
CA PHE A 234 -9.22 3.70 -18.60
C PHE A 234 -8.82 3.78 -17.11
N ILE A 235 -7.78 3.04 -16.69
CA ILE A 235 -7.28 3.11 -15.30
C ILE A 235 -6.81 4.53 -14.98
N ASN A 236 -6.01 5.14 -15.86
CA ASN A 236 -5.52 6.49 -15.63
C ASN A 236 -6.66 7.49 -15.46
N ARG A 237 -7.72 7.39 -16.27
CA ARG A 237 -8.94 8.21 -16.11
C ARG A 237 -9.64 7.96 -14.77
N GLN A 238 -9.73 6.70 -14.31
CA GLN A 238 -10.33 6.37 -13.01
C GLN A 238 -9.51 6.92 -11.84
N ILE A 239 -8.17 6.88 -11.92
CA ILE A 239 -7.28 7.47 -10.92
C ILE A 239 -7.50 8.99 -10.89
N LEU A 240 -7.50 9.65 -12.05
CA LEU A 240 -7.76 11.09 -12.16
C LEU A 240 -9.12 11.47 -11.57
N HIS A 241 -10.16 10.72 -11.93
CA HIS A 241 -11.52 10.97 -11.40
C HIS A 241 -11.59 10.81 -9.86
N ARG A 242 -10.80 9.89 -9.27
CA ARG A 242 -10.72 9.74 -7.80
C ARG A 242 -10.00 10.90 -7.13
N LEU A 243 -9.03 11.51 -7.81
CA LEU A 243 -8.31 12.68 -7.31
C LEU A 243 -9.16 13.94 -7.37
N ASP A 244 -10.15 14.01 -8.28
CA ASP A 244 -11.09 15.12 -8.43
C ASP A 244 -12.31 15.04 -7.50
N LEU A 245 -12.53 13.88 -6.83
CA LEU A 245 -13.62 13.74 -5.87
C LEU A 245 -13.23 14.40 -4.53
N PRO A 246 -14.11 15.26 -3.94
CA PRO A 246 -13.91 15.74 -2.59
C PRO A 246 -13.85 14.52 -1.64
N LYS A 247 -12.85 14.48 -0.77
CA LYS A 247 -12.74 13.42 0.25
C LYS A 247 -14.02 13.38 1.06
N PRO A 248 -14.69 12.22 1.24
CA PRO A 248 -15.82 12.13 2.13
C PRO A 248 -15.38 12.44 3.55
N ASP A 249 -16.06 13.41 4.16
CA ASP A 249 -16.06 13.78 5.57
C ASP A 249 -14.72 14.20 6.22
N GLN A 250 -14.33 15.45 5.93
CA GLN A 250 -13.86 16.31 7.02
C GLN A 250 -14.95 17.36 7.31
N PRO A 251 -15.36 17.63 8.57
CA PRO A 251 -16.36 18.65 8.88
C PRO A 251 -15.84 20.00 8.42
N GLN A 252 -16.60 20.64 7.51
CA GLN A 252 -16.36 22.01 7.11
C GLN A 252 -16.39 22.90 8.34
N PRO A 253 -15.39 23.76 8.60
CA PRO A 253 -15.55 24.85 9.53
C PRO A 253 -16.66 25.78 8.99
N ALA A 254 -17.63 26.06 9.84
CA ALA A 254 -18.73 26.98 9.53
C ALA A 254 -18.19 28.32 9.05
N ALA A 255 -18.77 28.83 7.96
CA ALA A 255 -18.48 30.15 7.42
C ALA A 255 -18.72 31.23 8.48
N PRO A 256 -17.81 32.19 8.70
CA PRO A 256 -18.08 33.34 9.53
C PRO A 256 -18.97 34.31 8.81
N THR A 257 -20.06 34.71 9.48
CA THR A 257 -20.97 35.81 9.11
C THR A 257 -20.20 37.13 9.13
N PRO A 258 -20.44 38.05 8.19
CA PRO A 258 -19.76 39.33 8.17
C PRO A 258 -20.37 40.33 9.17
N ALA A 259 -19.53 40.91 10.00
CA ALA A 259 -19.84 42.14 10.73
C ALA A 259 -18.61 43.01 10.86
N ASP A 260 -18.69 44.17 10.20
CA ASP A 260 -18.14 45.52 10.46
C ASP A 260 -16.69 45.76 10.86
N ALA A 261 -16.01 46.28 9.92
CA ALA A 261 -15.16 47.48 9.76
C ALA A 261 -14.50 48.16 10.95
N ALA A 262 -13.19 48.33 10.87
CA ALA A 262 -12.43 49.57 10.70
C ALA A 262 -10.92 49.38 10.99
N PRO A 263 -9.99 50.20 10.49
CA PRO A 263 -8.66 49.81 10.12
C PRO A 263 -7.62 50.05 11.23
N ALA A 264 -6.74 49.08 11.41
CA ALA A 264 -5.51 49.26 12.19
C ALA A 264 -4.34 48.56 11.54
N ALA A 265 -3.28 49.29 11.37
CA ALA A 265 -1.88 49.05 11.01
C ALA A 265 -1.41 47.61 10.75
N SER A 266 -0.73 47.45 9.60
CA SER A 266 -0.06 46.33 8.98
C SER A 266 0.78 45.46 9.93
N ALA A 267 0.22 44.27 10.21
CA ALA A 267 1.02 43.06 10.45
C ALA A 267 1.16 42.31 9.11
N PRO A 268 2.22 41.52 8.85
CA PRO A 268 2.34 40.79 7.61
C PRO A 268 1.13 39.85 7.45
N GLU A 269 0.44 39.98 6.31
CA GLU A 269 -0.73 39.15 6.01
C GLU A 269 -0.33 37.66 6.04
N PRO A 270 -1.12 36.77 6.65
CA PRO A 270 -0.87 35.35 6.59
C PRO A 270 -0.89 34.90 5.12
N ILE A 271 0.09 34.07 4.74
CA ILE A 271 0.14 33.45 3.41
C ILE A 271 -1.05 32.54 3.30
N VAL A 272 -1.99 32.82 2.39
CA VAL A 272 -3.17 32.02 2.11
C VAL A 272 -3.04 31.49 0.70
N THR A 273 -2.85 30.19 0.58
CA THR A 273 -2.78 29.50 -0.72
C THR A 273 -4.10 29.69 -1.49
N THR A 274 -4.01 30.24 -2.69
CA THR A 274 -5.18 30.53 -3.53
C THR A 274 -5.75 29.27 -4.18
N GLU A 275 -7.00 29.32 -4.57
CA GLU A 275 -7.64 28.19 -5.29
C GLU A 275 -6.94 27.92 -6.63
N ARG A 276 -6.41 28.95 -7.28
CA ARG A 276 -5.67 28.86 -8.54
C ARG A 276 -4.29 28.21 -8.38
N GLU A 277 -3.60 28.44 -7.28
CA GLU A 277 -2.36 27.76 -6.93
C GLU A 277 -2.59 26.27 -6.68
N LEU A 278 -3.66 25.91 -5.99
CA LEU A 278 -4.06 24.52 -5.79
C LEU A 278 -4.49 23.85 -7.10
N GLU A 279 -5.15 24.58 -8.01
CA GLU A 279 -5.48 24.10 -9.35
C GLU A 279 -4.22 23.75 -10.14
N VAL A 280 -3.20 24.63 -10.16
CA VAL A 280 -1.91 24.40 -10.82
C VAL A 280 -1.20 23.19 -10.22
N PHE A 281 -1.21 23.01 -8.90
CA PHE A 281 -0.60 21.86 -8.24
C PHE A 281 -1.29 20.54 -8.65
N ARG A 282 -2.64 20.48 -8.55
CA ARG A 282 -3.41 19.28 -8.94
C ARG A 282 -3.20 18.96 -10.41
N TRP A 283 -3.28 20.00 -11.26
CA TRP A 283 -3.04 19.83 -12.69
C TRP A 283 -1.63 19.26 -12.97
N THR A 284 -0.61 19.73 -12.25
CA THR A 284 0.78 19.25 -12.40
C THR A 284 0.89 17.74 -12.14
N GLN A 285 0.32 17.25 -11.04
CA GLN A 285 0.33 15.81 -10.73
C GLN A 285 -0.44 15.01 -11.78
N GLN A 286 -1.62 15.47 -12.17
CA GLN A 286 -2.45 14.84 -13.18
C GLN A 286 -1.77 14.81 -14.55
N ARG A 287 -1.16 15.92 -14.94
CA ARG A 287 -0.51 16.03 -16.25
C ARG A 287 0.73 15.16 -16.35
N LEU A 288 1.53 15.10 -15.29
CA LEU A 288 2.67 14.18 -15.23
C LEU A 288 2.23 12.72 -15.27
N ALA A 289 1.12 12.35 -14.63
CA ALA A 289 0.55 11.01 -14.72
C ALA A 289 0.15 10.65 -16.16
N PHE A 290 -0.25 11.63 -16.96
CA PHE A 290 -0.56 11.43 -18.38
C PHE A 290 0.70 11.38 -19.27
N LEU A 291 1.72 12.19 -18.97
CA LEU A 291 2.92 12.36 -19.79
C LEU A 291 3.97 11.26 -19.54
N VAL A 292 4.03 10.73 -18.31
CA VAL A 292 4.99 9.69 -17.92
C VAL A 292 4.52 8.32 -18.40
N ARG A 293 5.39 7.62 -19.14
CA ARG A 293 5.12 6.29 -19.68
C ARG A 293 5.85 5.17 -18.94
N GLU A 294 6.83 5.52 -18.11
CA GLU A 294 7.63 4.57 -17.36
C GLU A 294 7.04 4.36 -15.96
N ASP A 295 6.76 3.10 -15.58
CA ASP A 295 6.15 2.74 -14.30
C ASP A 295 6.98 3.22 -13.09
N THR A 296 8.31 3.22 -13.21
CA THR A 296 9.22 3.71 -12.17
C THR A 296 9.10 5.21 -11.92
N LEU A 297 8.91 6.01 -12.96
CA LEU A 297 8.69 7.45 -12.86
C LEU A 297 7.27 7.77 -12.40
N PHE A 298 6.30 6.95 -12.80
CA PHE A 298 4.91 7.12 -12.39
C PHE A 298 4.73 7.02 -10.87
N ALA A 299 5.39 6.04 -10.22
CA ALA A 299 5.37 5.89 -8.78
C ALA A 299 5.93 7.11 -8.02
N GLU A 300 6.81 7.88 -8.65
CA GLU A 300 7.45 9.06 -8.05
C GLU A 300 6.57 10.32 -8.09
N ILE A 301 5.47 10.32 -8.84
CA ILE A 301 4.54 11.46 -8.91
C ILE A 301 3.88 11.73 -7.56
N ALA A 302 3.63 10.70 -6.77
CA ALA A 302 3.07 10.83 -5.42
C ALA A 302 4.00 11.58 -4.44
N ALA A 303 5.28 11.72 -4.78
CA ALA A 303 6.27 12.45 -3.98
C ALA A 303 6.43 13.92 -4.38
N ILE A 304 5.54 14.43 -5.25
CA ILE A 304 5.47 15.84 -5.61
C ILE A 304 4.64 16.57 -4.56
N ASP A 305 5.19 17.69 -4.07
CA ASP A 305 4.58 18.54 -3.05
C ASP A 305 4.73 20.00 -3.42
N TYR A 306 4.13 20.90 -2.67
CA TYR A 306 4.20 22.33 -2.91
C TYR A 306 4.54 23.12 -1.66
N ARG A 307 4.99 24.34 -1.86
CA ARG A 307 5.15 25.35 -0.81
C ARG A 307 4.76 26.72 -1.32
N ASP A 308 3.93 27.38 -0.54
CA ASP A 308 3.46 28.73 -0.84
C ASP A 308 4.34 29.77 -0.16
N TYR A 309 4.63 30.85 -0.89
CA TYR A 309 5.39 32.01 -0.45
C TYR A 309 4.66 33.29 -0.84
N GLN A 310 4.96 34.38 -0.16
CA GLN A 310 4.41 35.68 -0.54
C GLN A 310 4.86 36.05 -1.97
N GLY A 311 3.91 35.93 -2.94
CA GLY A 311 4.12 36.28 -4.35
C GLY A 311 4.64 35.18 -5.26
N LYS A 312 4.83 33.94 -4.79
CA LYS A 312 5.16 32.78 -5.61
C LYS A 312 4.78 31.46 -4.97
N PHE A 313 4.34 30.53 -5.79
CA PHE A 313 3.98 29.18 -5.41
C PHE A 313 4.98 28.20 -6.03
N VAL A 314 5.64 27.37 -5.20
CA VAL A 314 6.72 26.47 -5.62
C VAL A 314 6.23 25.04 -5.61
N VAL A 315 6.35 24.35 -6.74
CA VAL A 315 6.08 22.91 -6.84
C VAL A 315 7.40 22.16 -6.95
N TYR A 316 7.56 21.11 -6.14
CA TYR A 316 8.82 20.36 -6.04
C TYR A 316 8.61 18.86 -5.84
N TYR A 317 9.64 18.07 -6.17
CA TYR A 317 9.72 16.64 -5.95
C TYR A 317 10.57 16.33 -4.71
N ARG A 318 10.02 15.63 -3.72
CA ARG A 318 10.61 15.19 -2.43
C ARG A 318 11.24 16.28 -1.58
N MET A 319 12.10 17.14 -2.13
CA MET A 319 12.84 18.15 -1.39
C MET A 319 12.77 19.49 -2.12
N GLU A 320 12.29 20.54 -1.47
CA GLU A 320 12.08 21.85 -2.07
C GLU A 320 13.33 22.41 -2.75
N ARG A 321 14.47 22.40 -2.07
CA ARG A 321 15.71 23.05 -2.53
C ARG A 321 16.35 22.35 -3.74
N LYS A 322 16.30 21.00 -3.77
CA LYS A 322 16.94 20.18 -4.83
C LYS A 322 15.95 19.61 -5.81
N GLY A 323 14.68 19.55 -5.43
CA GLY A 323 13.61 18.93 -6.21
C GLY A 323 12.68 19.91 -6.90
N ARG A 324 12.97 21.22 -6.91
CA ARG A 324 12.09 22.24 -7.52
C ARG A 324 11.79 21.92 -8.97
N LEU A 325 10.52 21.84 -9.32
CA LEU A 325 10.03 21.61 -10.67
C LEU A 325 9.80 22.95 -11.38
N PHE A 326 9.08 23.86 -10.72
CA PHE A 326 8.85 25.22 -11.18
C PHE A 326 8.36 26.13 -10.04
N GLU A 327 8.39 27.45 -10.30
CA GLU A 327 7.68 28.47 -9.52
C GLU A 327 6.49 28.96 -10.35
N PHE A 328 5.32 29.00 -9.76
CA PHE A 328 4.14 29.64 -10.32
C PHE A 328 3.97 31.02 -9.70
N ILE A 329 3.75 32.03 -10.54
CA ILE A 329 3.55 33.41 -10.13
C ILE A 329 2.18 33.85 -10.58
N GLU A 330 1.27 34.05 -9.62
CA GLU A 330 -0.07 34.55 -9.92
C GLU A 330 -0.02 36.03 -10.27
N SER A 331 -0.45 36.37 -11.49
CA SER A 331 -0.58 37.76 -11.91
C SER A 331 -1.94 38.32 -11.55
N ARG A 332 -1.98 39.36 -10.75
CA ARG A 332 -3.24 40.06 -10.38
C ARG A 332 -3.87 40.82 -11.55
N THR A 333 -3.18 41.02 -12.68
CA THR A 333 -3.60 41.89 -13.76
C THR A 333 -3.63 41.27 -15.15
N ALA A 334 -3.08 40.06 -15.36
CA ALA A 334 -3.02 39.40 -16.67
C ALA A 334 -3.81 38.10 -16.72
N ALA A 335 -4.57 37.91 -17.78
CA ALA A 335 -5.12 36.61 -18.13
C ALA A 335 -3.95 35.70 -18.56
N GLY A 336 -3.72 34.57 -17.86
CA GLY A 336 -2.66 33.62 -18.15
C GLY A 336 -1.96 33.11 -16.91
N TYR A 337 -1.07 32.13 -17.12
CA TYR A 337 -0.28 31.45 -16.09
C TYR A 337 1.19 31.75 -16.34
N ARG A 338 1.91 32.26 -15.33
CA ARG A 338 3.36 32.54 -15.43
C ARG A 338 4.13 31.49 -14.64
N PHE A 339 5.06 30.80 -15.30
CA PHE A 339 5.90 29.77 -14.73
C PHE A 339 7.39 30.12 -14.90
N VAL A 340 8.16 29.84 -13.85
CA VAL A 340 9.61 29.93 -13.88
C VAL A 340 10.19 28.55 -13.59
N PHE A 341 10.82 27.93 -14.60
CA PHE A 341 11.51 26.66 -14.48
C PHE A 341 12.97 26.87 -14.07
N PRO A 342 13.55 26.05 -13.18
CA PRO A 342 14.93 26.19 -12.77
C PRO A 342 15.89 25.86 -13.92
N GLU A 343 17.05 26.52 -13.93
CA GLU A 343 18.17 26.19 -14.80
C GLU A 343 18.74 24.81 -14.40
N GLU A 344 18.77 23.87 -15.33
CA GLU A 344 19.40 22.55 -15.15
C GLU A 344 20.22 22.16 -16.37
N ALA A 345 21.13 21.19 -16.18
CA ALA A 345 21.95 20.68 -17.28
C ALA A 345 21.09 20.21 -18.46
N GLY A 346 20.98 21.03 -19.48
CA GLY A 346 20.22 20.78 -20.70
C GLY A 346 18.83 21.44 -20.79
N LEU A 347 18.38 22.17 -19.73
CA LEU A 347 17.16 22.98 -19.80
C LEU A 347 17.52 24.45 -19.55
N PRO A 348 17.28 25.36 -20.50
CA PRO A 348 17.42 26.79 -20.24
C PRO A 348 16.37 27.21 -19.19
N GLN A 349 16.77 28.16 -18.32
CA GLN A 349 15.80 28.79 -17.43
C GLN A 349 14.71 29.41 -18.28
N ALA A 350 13.49 28.87 -18.17
CA ALA A 350 12.36 29.38 -18.94
C ALA A 350 11.41 30.11 -18.00
N ASP A 351 11.32 31.42 -18.15
CA ASP A 351 10.24 32.26 -17.61
C ASP A 351 9.21 32.38 -18.72
N ILE A 352 8.10 31.63 -18.60
CA ILE A 352 7.09 31.52 -19.64
C ILE A 352 5.73 31.94 -19.10
N THR A 353 5.01 32.70 -19.92
CA THR A 353 3.60 33.03 -19.67
C THR A 353 2.76 32.32 -20.73
N VAL A 354 1.82 31.51 -20.29
CA VAL A 354 0.97 30.69 -21.15
C VAL A 354 -0.50 30.98 -20.91
N GLN A 355 -1.32 30.73 -21.92
CA GLN A 355 -2.78 30.87 -21.79
C GLN A 355 -3.46 29.58 -21.34
N SER A 356 -2.82 28.44 -21.60
CA SER A 356 -3.28 27.10 -21.20
C SER A 356 -2.16 26.36 -20.47
N LEU A 357 -2.50 25.65 -19.40
CA LEU A 357 -1.56 24.81 -18.65
C LEU A 357 -0.89 23.73 -19.50
N ALA A 358 -1.57 23.23 -20.55
CA ALA A 358 -0.99 22.21 -21.44
C ALA A 358 0.24 22.69 -22.23
N GLU A 359 0.47 23.98 -22.34
CA GLU A 359 1.61 24.54 -23.05
C GLU A 359 2.96 24.31 -22.30
N ILE A 360 2.90 23.96 -21.00
CA ILE A 360 4.10 23.63 -20.20
C ILE A 360 4.42 22.14 -20.14
N ASP A 361 3.76 21.28 -20.90
CA ASP A 361 3.96 19.82 -20.87
C ASP A 361 5.43 19.41 -21.06
N ALA A 362 6.09 19.97 -22.06
CA ALA A 362 7.46 19.60 -22.39
C ALA A 362 8.46 20.02 -21.28
N PRO A 363 8.49 21.29 -20.82
CA PRO A 363 9.38 21.69 -19.73
C PRO A 363 9.02 21.02 -18.39
N LEU A 364 7.75 20.76 -18.10
CA LEU A 364 7.32 20.05 -16.90
C LEU A 364 7.86 18.62 -16.86
N LEU A 365 7.66 17.86 -17.94
CA LEU A 365 8.14 16.48 -18.02
C LEU A 365 9.66 16.39 -17.93
N ALA A 366 10.37 17.32 -18.59
CA ALA A 366 11.81 17.38 -18.57
C ALA A 366 12.35 17.71 -17.16
N ALA A 367 11.78 18.71 -16.47
CA ALA A 367 12.13 19.06 -15.10
C ALA A 367 11.89 17.87 -14.15
N PHE A 368 10.75 17.18 -14.25
CA PHE A 368 10.44 16.04 -13.40
C PHE A 368 11.43 14.88 -13.60
N ARG A 369 11.72 14.49 -14.84
CA ARG A 369 12.71 13.45 -15.16
C ARG A 369 14.11 13.78 -14.62
N ALA A 370 14.56 15.02 -14.80
CA ALA A 370 15.85 15.48 -14.31
C ALA A 370 15.94 15.41 -12.77
N ARG A 371 14.87 15.79 -12.05
CA ARG A 371 14.84 15.74 -10.58
C ARG A 371 14.80 14.33 -10.04
N VAL A 372 13.99 13.45 -10.61
CA VAL A 372 13.97 12.04 -10.22
C VAL A 372 15.34 11.41 -10.44
N ALA A 373 15.99 11.64 -11.59
CA ALA A 373 17.32 11.11 -11.88
C ALA A 373 18.41 11.67 -10.94
N ALA A 374 18.36 12.96 -10.61
CA ALA A 374 19.35 13.61 -9.73
C ALA A 374 19.24 13.13 -8.28
N ILE A 375 18.02 12.94 -7.77
CA ILE A 375 17.78 12.51 -6.38
C ILE A 375 18.03 11.01 -6.23
N ALA A 376 17.72 10.18 -7.25
CA ALA A 376 18.02 8.75 -7.24
C ALA A 376 19.53 8.45 -7.26
N ARG A 377 20.36 9.36 -7.78
CA ARG A 377 21.82 9.23 -7.84
C ARG A 377 22.55 9.78 -6.60
N ALA A 378 21.88 10.50 -5.71
CA ALA A 378 22.50 11.01 -4.51
C ALA A 378 22.81 9.84 -3.55
N PRO A 379 24.06 9.65 -3.09
CA PRO A 379 24.36 8.67 -2.06
C PRO A 379 23.59 9.01 -0.79
N ALA A 380 23.13 7.96 -0.07
CA ALA A 380 22.51 8.13 1.23
C ALA A 380 23.40 9.02 2.14
N PRO A 381 22.84 9.94 2.94
CA PRO A 381 23.64 10.75 3.84
C PRO A 381 24.43 9.82 4.76
N SER A 382 25.76 9.89 4.70
CA SER A 382 26.64 9.26 5.67
C SER A 382 26.30 9.83 7.04
N GLU A 383 25.89 9.02 7.98
CA GLU A 383 25.73 9.40 9.38
C GLU A 383 27.05 9.99 9.85
N GLY A 384 27.02 11.29 10.15
CA GLY A 384 28.16 12.04 10.66
C GLY A 384 28.55 11.54 12.02
N ALA A 385 29.87 11.33 12.19
CA ALA A 385 30.50 11.05 13.45
C ALA A 385 30.24 12.18 14.47
N PRO A 386 30.18 11.86 15.78
CA PRO A 386 29.96 12.85 16.83
C PRO A 386 31.19 13.73 17.08
N ALA A 387 30.96 15.00 17.25
CA ALA A 387 31.83 15.91 17.93
C ALA A 387 31.08 16.58 19.08
#